data_eb3ba808a2e5ef05626f7967ba433e1b
#
_entry.id   eb3ba808a2e5ef05626f7967ba433e1b
#
_cell.length_a   1.000
_cell.length_b   1.000
_cell.length_c   1.000
_cell.angle_alpha   90.00
_cell.angle_beta   90.00
_cell.angle_gamma   90.00
#
_symmetry.space_group_name_H-M   'P 1'
#
loop_
_entity.id
_entity.type
_entity.pdbx_description
1 polymer ?
#
loop_
_entity_poly.entity_id
_entity_poly.type
_entity_poly.pdbx_seq_one_letter_code
_entity_poly.pdbx_strand_id
1 'polypeptide(L)'
;ERQCHFGSIFPRIPAEQKKKPDFLTRLTHRVLRRRNLTSLLLHSPRLSARKLQTISVPVLLIAGTRDLIKPSHSRWLARQIPTSRLLLMTGGRHTSIFRTPAPYLRAILAFLRRS
;
A
#
# COMPACT_ATOMS: atom_id res chain seq x y z
N GLU A 1 -3.74 33.96 15.35
CA GLU A 1 -3.95 33.24 14.06
C GLU A 1 -2.62 33.16 13.33
N ARG A 2 -1.90 32.05 13.52
CA ARG A 2 -0.70 31.73 12.73
C ARG A 2 -1.07 30.67 11.72
N GLN A 3 -1.29 31.10 10.48
CA GLN A 3 -1.38 30.22 9.31
C GLN A 3 -0.04 29.53 9.13
N CYS A 4 0.02 28.23 9.45
CA CYS A 4 1.14 27.39 9.03
C CYS A 4 1.06 27.18 7.52
N HIS A 5 1.86 27.94 6.80
CA HIS A 5 2.16 27.69 5.39
C HIS A 5 2.92 26.36 5.29
N PHE A 6 2.23 25.30 4.95
CA PHE A 6 2.83 24.01 4.55
C PHE A 6 3.24 24.13 3.08
N GLY A 7 4.20 25.04 2.81
CA GLY A 7 4.76 25.28 1.48
C GLY A 7 5.86 24.26 1.18
N SER A 8 5.64 23.46 0.16
CA SER A 8 6.65 22.86 -0.74
C SER A 8 7.82 22.12 -0.10
N ILE A 9 7.57 20.93 0.47
CA ILE A 9 8.63 19.94 0.76
C ILE A 9 8.77 18.92 -0.38
N PHE A 10 7.89 18.93 -1.38
CA PHE A 10 8.05 18.07 -2.54
C PHE A 10 8.72 18.84 -3.68
N PRO A 11 9.92 18.40 -4.16
CA PRO A 11 10.48 18.96 -5.38
C PRO A 11 9.48 18.77 -6.51
N ARG A 12 9.14 19.87 -7.20
CA ARG A 12 8.35 19.81 -8.43
C ARG A 12 9.11 18.95 -9.43
N ILE A 13 8.58 17.76 -9.70
CA ILE A 13 9.06 16.96 -10.82
C ILE A 13 8.77 17.76 -12.08
N PRO A 14 9.79 18.14 -12.87
CA PRO A 14 9.57 18.82 -14.14
C PRO A 14 8.60 17.99 -14.98
N ALA A 15 7.66 18.65 -15.65
CA ALA A 15 6.76 17.99 -16.58
C ALA A 15 7.60 17.43 -17.73
N GLU A 16 8.07 16.21 -17.57
CA GLU A 16 8.77 15.47 -18.60
C GLU A 16 7.79 15.26 -19.75
N GLN A 17 8.12 15.82 -20.89
CA GLN A 17 7.36 15.65 -22.12
C GLN A 17 7.16 14.15 -22.34
N LYS A 18 5.91 13.70 -22.22
CA LYS A 18 5.50 12.32 -22.45
C LYS A 18 5.69 11.97 -23.93
N LYS A 19 6.93 11.71 -24.34
CA LYS A 19 7.20 11.00 -25.57
C LYS A 19 6.51 9.63 -25.45
N LYS A 20 5.56 9.36 -26.35
CA LYS A 20 4.88 8.05 -26.38
C LYS A 20 5.96 6.98 -26.52
N PRO A 21 6.06 6.00 -25.62
CA PRO A 21 7.07 4.97 -25.75
C PRO A 21 6.83 4.17 -27.03
N ASP A 22 7.87 3.97 -27.81
CA ASP A 22 7.85 3.17 -29.03
C ASP A 22 7.49 1.71 -28.72
N PHE A 23 7.11 0.99 -29.76
CA PHE A 23 6.65 -0.41 -29.65
C PHE A 23 7.66 -1.30 -28.92
N LEU A 24 8.96 -1.13 -29.18
CA LEU A 24 10.04 -1.89 -28.53
C LEU A 24 10.13 -1.58 -27.03
N THR A 25 10.00 -0.33 -26.63
CA THR A 25 9.99 0.08 -25.23
C THR A 25 8.77 -0.51 -24.50
N ARG A 26 7.61 -0.59 -25.16
CA ARG A 26 6.42 -1.23 -24.60
C ARG A 26 6.59 -2.73 -24.42
N LEU A 27 7.25 -3.39 -25.38
CA LEU A 27 7.48 -4.84 -25.32
C LEU A 27 8.49 -5.19 -24.23
N THR A 28 9.60 -4.47 -24.14
CA THR A 28 10.61 -4.66 -23.08
C THR A 28 10.05 -4.38 -21.70
N HIS A 29 9.27 -3.31 -21.51
CA HIS A 29 8.58 -3.04 -20.25
C HIS A 29 7.60 -4.13 -19.87
N ARG A 30 6.88 -4.71 -20.85
CA ARG A 30 5.92 -5.80 -20.59
C ARG A 30 6.63 -7.08 -20.18
N VAL A 31 7.76 -7.40 -20.81
CA VAL A 31 8.57 -8.58 -20.47
C VAL A 31 9.28 -8.42 -19.13
N LEU A 32 9.88 -7.26 -18.86
CA LEU A 32 10.54 -6.95 -17.60
C LEU A 32 9.53 -6.95 -16.43
N ARG A 33 8.34 -6.37 -16.65
CA ARG A 33 7.29 -6.37 -15.64
C ARG A 33 6.81 -7.77 -15.26
N ARG A 34 6.69 -8.68 -16.25
CA ARG A 34 6.35 -10.09 -16.00
C ARG A 34 7.46 -10.81 -15.24
N ARG A 35 8.73 -10.61 -15.61
CA ARG A 35 9.89 -11.22 -14.92
C ARG A 35 9.98 -10.74 -13.49
N ASN A 36 9.80 -9.44 -13.23
CA ASN A 36 9.85 -8.87 -11.88
C ASN A 36 8.71 -9.36 -11.00
N LEU A 37 7.48 -9.46 -11.53
CA LEU A 37 6.34 -10.02 -10.80
C LEU A 37 6.54 -11.51 -10.50
N THR A 38 7.05 -12.28 -11.47
CA THR A 38 7.33 -13.70 -11.26
C THR A 38 8.45 -13.90 -10.23
N SER A 39 9.51 -13.09 -10.30
CA SER A 39 10.58 -13.11 -9.31
C SER A 39 10.08 -12.75 -7.91
N LEU A 40 9.25 -11.72 -7.77
CA LEU A 40 8.64 -11.36 -6.49
C LEU A 40 7.77 -12.49 -5.94
N LEU A 41 7.00 -13.17 -6.78
CA LEU A 41 6.17 -14.30 -6.36
C LEU A 41 7.00 -15.52 -5.95
N LEU A 42 8.10 -15.80 -6.66
CA LEU A 42 8.97 -16.96 -6.39
C LEU A 42 9.90 -16.71 -5.20
N HIS A 43 10.34 -15.48 -4.97
CA HIS A 43 11.28 -15.11 -3.92
C HIS A 43 10.64 -14.34 -2.76
N SER A 44 9.30 -14.24 -2.74
CA SER A 44 8.61 -13.62 -1.61
C SER A 44 8.90 -14.39 -0.32
N PRO A 45 9.32 -13.72 0.75
CA PRO A 45 9.56 -14.39 2.02
C PRO A 45 8.26 -15.05 2.50
N ARG A 46 8.28 -16.35 2.73
CA ARG A 46 7.17 -17.06 3.36
C ARG A 46 7.14 -16.71 4.83
N LEU A 47 6.34 -15.73 5.21
CA LEU A 47 6.13 -15.37 6.60
C LEU A 47 5.26 -16.47 7.26
N SER A 48 5.83 -17.13 8.25
CA SER A 48 5.06 -18.09 9.06
C SER A 48 4.18 -17.35 10.07
N ALA A 49 3.04 -17.92 10.43
CA ALA A 49 2.17 -17.39 11.48
C ALA A 49 2.94 -17.14 12.78
N ARG A 50 3.88 -18.03 13.13
CA ARG A 50 4.74 -17.90 14.31
C ARG A 50 5.56 -16.60 14.29
N LYS A 51 6.12 -16.21 13.14
CA LYS A 51 6.85 -14.93 13.00
C LYS A 51 5.93 -13.71 13.13
N LEU A 52 4.71 -13.80 12.64
CA LEU A 52 3.73 -12.73 12.77
C LEU A 52 3.28 -12.54 14.22
N GLN A 53 3.19 -13.62 14.98
CA GLN A 53 2.82 -13.59 16.40
C GLN A 53 3.88 -12.94 17.30
N THR A 54 5.13 -12.83 16.86
CA THR A 54 6.20 -12.15 17.62
C THR A 54 6.19 -10.62 17.45
N ILE A 55 5.32 -10.08 16.61
CA ILE A 55 5.20 -8.63 16.41
C ILE A 55 4.50 -8.04 17.64
N SER A 56 5.23 -7.19 18.38
CA SER A 56 4.76 -6.55 19.62
C SER A 56 4.41 -5.07 19.46
N VAL A 57 4.82 -4.45 18.34
CA VAL A 57 4.50 -3.05 18.04
C VAL A 57 3.07 -2.91 17.53
N PRO A 58 2.40 -1.76 17.75
CA PRO A 58 1.09 -1.50 17.18
C PRO A 58 1.11 -1.57 15.65
N VAL A 59 0.18 -2.29 15.05
CA VAL A 59 0.08 -2.48 13.60
C VAL A 59 -1.29 -2.08 13.10
N LEU A 60 -1.35 -1.23 12.08
CA LEU A 60 -2.57 -0.92 11.35
C LEU A 60 -2.56 -1.62 9.99
N LEU A 61 -3.49 -2.54 9.79
CA LEU A 61 -3.74 -3.17 8.49
C LEU A 61 -4.87 -2.45 7.78
N ILE A 62 -4.63 -1.96 6.58
CA ILE A 62 -5.66 -1.32 5.76
C ILE A 62 -5.81 -2.11 4.47
N ALA A 63 -7.03 -2.54 4.16
CA ALA A 63 -7.34 -3.26 2.94
C ALA A 63 -8.68 -2.80 2.35
N GLY A 64 -8.85 -2.97 1.05
CA GLY A 64 -10.12 -2.71 0.38
C GLY A 64 -10.99 -3.97 0.30
N THR A 65 -12.32 -3.80 0.30
CA THR A 65 -13.23 -4.94 0.11
C THR A 65 -13.25 -5.46 -1.34
N ARG A 66 -12.77 -4.66 -2.30
CA ARG A 66 -12.61 -5.00 -3.72
C ARG A 66 -11.14 -5.02 -4.15
N ASP A 67 -10.26 -5.33 -3.20
CA ASP A 67 -8.82 -5.42 -3.44
C ASP A 67 -8.45 -6.70 -4.21
N LEU A 68 -7.25 -6.70 -4.82
CA LEU A 68 -6.63 -7.89 -5.40
C LEU A 68 -6.33 -8.95 -4.32
N ILE A 69 -6.01 -8.49 -3.11
CA ILE A 69 -5.85 -9.35 -1.94
C ILE A 69 -7.21 -9.57 -1.31
N LYS A 70 -7.64 -10.82 -1.23
CA LYS A 70 -8.93 -11.18 -0.65
C LYS A 70 -9.05 -10.67 0.79
N PRO A 71 -10.18 -10.08 1.19
CA PRO A 71 -10.40 -9.62 2.57
C PRO A 71 -10.21 -10.72 3.64
N SER A 72 -10.46 -11.98 3.27
CA SER A 72 -10.20 -13.14 4.13
C SER A 72 -8.72 -13.26 4.52
N HIS A 73 -7.80 -12.96 3.59
CA HIS A 73 -6.36 -12.95 3.87
C HIS A 73 -5.97 -11.83 4.83
N SER A 74 -6.51 -10.62 4.63
CA SER A 74 -6.28 -9.49 5.54
C SER A 74 -6.81 -9.77 6.95
N ARG A 75 -7.96 -10.43 7.06
CA ARG A 75 -8.50 -10.89 8.35
C ARG A 75 -7.62 -11.97 8.99
N TRP A 76 -7.09 -12.88 8.18
CA TRP A 76 -6.15 -13.89 8.67
C TRP A 76 -4.89 -13.24 9.23
N LEU A 77 -4.26 -12.30 8.51
CA LEU A 77 -3.11 -11.53 9.01
C LEU A 77 -3.41 -10.82 10.33
N ALA A 78 -4.57 -10.16 10.42
CA ALA A 78 -4.98 -9.48 11.64
C ALA A 78 -5.09 -10.43 12.84
N ARG A 79 -5.52 -11.66 12.62
CA ARG A 79 -5.57 -12.69 13.67
C ARG A 79 -4.18 -13.20 14.08
N GLN A 80 -3.21 -13.17 13.17
CA GLN A 80 -1.85 -13.61 13.48
C GLN A 80 -1.02 -12.57 14.23
N ILE A 81 -1.33 -11.28 14.08
CA ILE A 81 -0.58 -10.19 14.72
C ILE A 81 -1.37 -9.69 15.94
N PRO A 82 -0.93 -9.98 17.17
CA PRO A 82 -1.72 -9.71 18.39
C PRO A 82 -2.07 -8.21 18.58
N THR A 83 -1.16 -7.34 18.15
CA THR A 83 -1.26 -5.89 18.30
C THR A 83 -1.87 -5.19 17.09
N SER A 84 -2.46 -5.95 16.16
CA SER A 84 -2.98 -5.39 14.92
C SER A 84 -4.42 -4.88 15.05
N ARG A 85 -4.71 -3.85 14.27
CA ARG A 85 -6.07 -3.37 13.97
C ARG A 85 -6.29 -3.46 12.47
N LEU A 86 -7.41 -4.04 12.06
CA LEU A 86 -7.79 -4.16 10.66
C LEU A 86 -8.87 -3.14 10.32
N LEU A 87 -8.59 -2.34 9.30
CA LEU A 87 -9.56 -1.44 8.67
C LEU A 87 -9.85 -1.92 7.26
N LEU A 88 -11.09 -2.34 7.01
CA LEU A 88 -11.57 -2.70 5.69
C LEU A 88 -12.32 -1.51 5.08
N MET A 89 -11.77 -0.95 4.00
CA MET A 89 -12.37 0.15 3.26
C MET A 89 -13.42 -0.39 2.29
N THR A 90 -14.69 -0.10 2.54
CA THR A 90 -15.80 -0.55 1.69
C THR A 90 -15.65 0.00 0.27
N GLY A 91 -15.72 -0.89 -0.73
CA GLY A 91 -15.53 -0.55 -2.14
C GLY A 91 -14.08 -0.24 -2.53
N GLY A 92 -13.16 -0.17 -1.57
CA GLY A 92 -11.75 0.13 -1.80
C GLY A 92 -11.06 -0.94 -2.65
N ARG A 93 -10.23 -0.49 -3.60
CA ARG A 93 -9.34 -1.31 -4.42
C ARG A 93 -7.89 -1.10 -3.98
N HIS A 94 -6.97 -1.90 -4.49
CA HIS A 94 -5.55 -1.82 -4.16
C HIS A 94 -4.93 -0.42 -4.31
N THR A 95 -5.37 0.34 -5.31
CA THR A 95 -4.88 1.69 -5.61
C THR A 95 -5.76 2.82 -5.08
N SER A 96 -6.80 2.53 -4.31
CA SER A 96 -7.77 3.54 -3.85
C SER A 96 -7.14 4.61 -2.96
N ILE A 97 -6.10 4.27 -2.20
CA ILE A 97 -5.35 5.22 -1.37
C ILE A 97 -4.74 6.37 -2.18
N PHE A 98 -4.37 6.13 -3.45
CA PHE A 98 -3.80 7.16 -4.33
C PHE A 98 -4.88 8.01 -5.00
N ARG A 99 -6.11 7.49 -5.12
CA ARG A 99 -7.22 8.20 -5.76
C ARG A 99 -8.03 9.03 -4.78
N THR A 100 -8.27 8.48 -3.60
CA THR A 100 -9.06 9.09 -2.53
C THR A 100 -8.32 8.96 -1.21
N PRO A 101 -7.21 9.70 -0.99
CA PRO A 101 -6.34 9.52 0.17
C PRO A 101 -6.99 9.94 1.49
N ALA A 102 -7.92 10.88 1.48
CA ALA A 102 -8.45 11.49 2.69
C ALA A 102 -8.98 10.51 3.77
N PRO A 103 -9.82 9.51 3.44
CA PRO A 103 -10.30 8.56 4.45
C PRO A 103 -9.17 7.68 5.01
N TYR A 104 -8.18 7.33 4.18
CA TYR A 104 -7.02 6.55 4.61
C TYR A 104 -6.13 7.35 5.56
N LEU A 105 -5.84 8.60 5.21
CA LEU A 105 -5.03 9.50 6.06
C LEU A 105 -5.69 9.75 7.40
N ARG A 106 -7.01 9.97 7.45
CA ARG A 106 -7.74 10.11 8.70
C ARG A 106 -7.60 8.87 9.59
N ALA A 107 -7.72 7.69 9.01
CA ALA A 107 -7.57 6.43 9.74
C ALA A 107 -6.15 6.24 10.28
N ILE A 108 -5.14 6.55 9.48
CA ILE A 108 -3.72 6.47 9.87
C ILE A 108 -3.43 7.44 11.02
N LEU A 109 -3.86 8.70 10.88
CA LEU A 109 -3.66 9.71 11.93
C LEU A 109 -4.39 9.36 13.22
N ALA A 110 -5.61 8.84 13.13
CA ALA A 110 -6.35 8.38 14.31
C ALA A 110 -5.66 7.20 15.00
N PHE A 111 -5.05 6.30 14.23
CA PHE A 111 -4.27 5.19 14.78
C PHE A 111 -3.03 5.69 15.50
N LEU A 112 -2.23 6.55 14.85
CA LEU A 112 -0.98 7.09 15.41
C LEU A 112 -1.18 7.91 16.69
N ARG A 113 -2.34 8.56 16.85
CA ARG A 113 -2.66 9.30 18.08
C ARG A 113 -3.00 8.40 19.27
N ARG A 114 -3.31 7.13 19.02
CA ARG A 114 -3.75 6.16 20.05
C ARG A 114 -2.71 5.09 20.35
N SER A 115 -1.60 5.13 19.61
CA SER A 115 -0.51 4.16 19.72
C SER A 115 0.62 4.68 20.66
#